data_78d4537392929b9445f9a6ffd465d971
#
_entry.id   78d4537392929b9445f9a6ffd465d971
#
_cell.length_a   1.000
_cell.length_b   1.000
_cell.length_c   1.000
_cell.angle_alpha   90.00
_cell.angle_beta   90.00
_cell.angle_gamma   90.00
#
_symmetry.space_group_name_H-M   'P 1'
#
loop_
_entity.id
_entity.type
_entity.pdbx_description
1 polymer ?
#
loop_
_entity_poly.entity_id
_entity_poly.type
_entity_poly.pdbx_seq_one_letter_code
_entity_poly.pdbx_strand_id
1 'polypeptide(L)'
;VIRKYHLSRGDSKRNKIIVPDSAHGTNPASAAMCGFEIINVKSDKRGNVDLKALKEAVGEDTAALMLTNPNTLGLLDEHILKITSIVHKAGGLVYYDGANLNAVMGVIRPGDLGFDVVHLNLHKTFSTPHGGGGPGSGAIGCKKKLAKFLPNPTVGVKRGKYFFKDSPDSIGKVKAFYGNFLVVLRAYAYILTLGKEGIREASENAVLNANYLRVLIAPYFKTAFDRTCMHEFVLSLEKFHEETGVSAMDVAKA
;
A
#
# COMPACT_ATOMS: atom_id res chain seq x y z
N VAL A 1 -6.21 -8.88 11.26
CA VAL A 1 -5.08 -9.82 11.36
C VAL A 1 -4.08 -9.34 12.41
N ILE A 2 -3.51 -8.13 12.27
CA ILE A 2 -2.50 -7.55 13.19
C ILE A 2 -2.99 -7.53 14.63
N ARG A 3 -4.20 -6.98 14.88
CA ARG A 3 -4.78 -6.93 16.23
C ARG A 3 -4.92 -8.35 16.85
N LYS A 4 -5.46 -9.29 16.09
CA LYS A 4 -5.63 -10.68 16.56
C LYS A 4 -4.28 -11.33 16.88
N TYR A 5 -3.24 -11.05 16.10
CA TYR A 5 -1.89 -11.53 16.37
C TYR A 5 -1.36 -11.05 17.72
N HIS A 6 -1.42 -9.74 18.01
CA HIS A 6 -0.96 -9.21 19.29
C HIS A 6 -1.78 -9.76 20.46
N LEU A 7 -3.11 -9.75 20.36
CA LEU A 7 -4.00 -10.30 21.39
C LEU A 7 -3.75 -11.78 21.66
N SER A 8 -3.45 -12.59 20.63
CA SER A 8 -3.15 -14.02 20.80
C SER A 8 -1.86 -14.29 21.57
N ARG A 9 -1.02 -13.27 21.74
CA ARG A 9 0.24 -13.32 22.50
C ARG A 9 0.12 -12.68 23.88
N GLY A 10 -1.08 -12.28 24.28
CA GLY A 10 -1.31 -11.56 25.53
C GLY A 10 -0.86 -10.09 25.50
N ASP A 11 -0.48 -9.56 24.34
CA ASP A 11 0.06 -8.22 24.19
C ASP A 11 -1.04 -7.20 23.83
N SER A 12 -1.91 -6.95 24.78
CA SER A 12 -3.08 -6.05 24.62
C SER A 12 -2.72 -4.56 24.59
N LYS A 13 -1.51 -4.19 25.07
CA LYS A 13 -1.06 -2.79 25.09
C LYS A 13 -0.70 -2.26 23.69
N ARG A 14 -0.49 -3.13 22.68
CA ARG A 14 -0.19 -2.73 21.30
C ARG A 14 -1.43 -2.24 20.59
N ASN A 15 -1.76 -0.99 20.84
CA ASN A 15 -2.97 -0.33 20.34
C ASN A 15 -2.69 0.82 19.37
N LYS A 16 -1.41 1.14 19.07
CA LYS A 16 -1.04 2.23 18.17
C LYS A 16 -0.66 1.74 16.78
N ILE A 17 -1.20 2.41 15.78
CA ILE A 17 -0.78 2.29 14.37
C ILE A 17 -0.10 3.58 13.94
N ILE A 18 1.12 3.47 13.47
CA ILE A 18 1.86 4.58 12.87
C ILE A 18 1.47 4.71 11.40
N VAL A 19 1.19 5.94 10.97
CA VAL A 19 0.80 6.26 9.60
C VAL A 19 1.57 7.50 9.14
N PRO A 20 2.30 7.46 8.02
CA PRO A 20 2.92 8.66 7.45
C PRO A 20 1.89 9.69 7.01
N ASP A 21 2.24 10.98 7.06
CA ASP A 21 1.41 12.09 6.61
C ASP A 21 1.10 12.07 5.10
N SER A 22 1.94 11.39 4.32
CA SER A 22 1.72 11.13 2.89
C SER A 22 0.79 9.94 2.61
N ALA A 23 0.24 9.27 3.64
CA ALA A 23 -0.63 8.11 3.43
C ALA A 23 -2.01 8.54 2.92
N HIS A 24 -2.62 7.68 2.10
CA HIS A 24 -4.03 7.84 1.74
C HIS A 24 -4.93 7.74 2.97
N GLY A 25 -5.99 8.56 3.03
CA GLY A 25 -6.93 8.61 4.16
C GLY A 25 -7.58 7.29 4.56
N THR A 26 -7.63 6.31 3.66
CA THR A 26 -8.10 4.94 3.96
C THR A 26 -7.26 4.24 5.02
N ASN A 27 -5.94 4.50 5.08
CA ASN A 27 -5.06 3.82 6.05
C ASN A 27 -5.41 4.19 7.49
N PRO A 28 -5.41 5.48 7.90
CA PRO A 28 -5.82 5.85 9.25
C PRO A 28 -7.28 5.47 9.52
N ALA A 29 -8.21 5.65 8.57
CA ALA A 29 -9.62 5.28 8.75
C ALA A 29 -9.79 3.78 9.03
N SER A 30 -9.11 2.91 8.29
CA SER A 30 -9.16 1.47 8.49
C SER A 30 -8.54 1.05 9.84
N ALA A 31 -7.46 1.69 10.24
CA ALA A 31 -6.83 1.44 11.54
C ALA A 31 -7.77 1.86 12.71
N ALA A 32 -8.38 3.04 12.62
CA ALA A 32 -9.37 3.51 13.59
C ALA A 32 -10.59 2.58 13.69
N MET A 33 -11.12 2.13 12.55
CA MET A 33 -12.23 1.17 12.51
C MET A 33 -11.88 -0.17 13.17
N CYS A 34 -10.60 -0.56 13.14
CA CYS A 34 -10.11 -1.74 13.86
C CYS A 34 -9.81 -1.47 15.35
N GLY A 35 -10.10 -0.28 15.87
CA GLY A 35 -9.92 0.10 17.27
C GLY A 35 -8.48 0.41 17.66
N PHE A 36 -7.67 0.90 16.70
CA PHE A 36 -6.33 1.40 16.98
C PHE A 36 -6.30 2.92 17.12
N GLU A 37 -5.41 3.41 17.94
CA GLU A 37 -4.99 4.80 18.01
C GLU A 37 -4.04 5.10 16.83
N ILE A 38 -4.21 6.26 16.19
CA ILE A 38 -3.41 6.66 15.04
C ILE A 38 -2.32 7.65 15.48
N ILE A 39 -1.09 7.33 15.14
CA ILE A 39 0.07 8.22 15.35
C ILE A 39 0.60 8.63 13.98
N ASN A 40 0.49 9.91 13.66
CA ASN A 40 1.02 10.44 12.41
C ASN A 40 2.51 10.75 12.52
N VAL A 41 3.26 10.36 11.49
CA VAL A 41 4.69 10.65 11.34
C VAL A 41 4.90 11.50 10.11
N LYS A 42 5.68 12.58 10.24
CA LYS A 42 5.98 13.51 9.16
C LYS A 42 6.91 12.90 8.11
N SER A 43 6.78 13.40 6.89
CA SER A 43 7.75 13.16 5.82
C SER A 43 8.96 14.12 5.97
N ASP A 44 10.10 13.68 5.48
CA ASP A 44 11.29 14.51 5.34
C ASP A 44 11.20 15.44 4.10
N LYS A 45 12.20 16.28 3.90
CA LYS A 45 12.25 17.23 2.77
C LYS A 45 12.33 16.53 1.40
N ARG A 46 12.61 15.23 1.36
CA ARG A 46 12.68 14.43 0.14
C ARG A 46 11.43 13.57 -0.09
N GLY A 47 10.42 13.69 0.79
CA GLY A 47 9.17 12.94 0.73
C GLY A 47 9.27 11.48 1.25
N ASN A 48 10.34 11.13 1.96
CA ASN A 48 10.46 9.86 2.67
C ASN A 48 9.86 9.98 4.07
N VAL A 49 9.63 8.87 4.73
CA VAL A 49 9.30 8.87 6.18
C VAL A 49 10.49 9.43 6.97
N ASP A 50 10.27 10.45 7.80
CA ASP A 50 11.31 11.00 8.67
C ASP A 50 11.72 9.95 9.71
N LEU A 51 12.96 9.46 9.61
CA LEU A 51 13.47 8.40 10.49
C LEU A 51 13.60 8.84 11.96
N LYS A 52 13.81 10.14 12.22
CA LYS A 52 13.88 10.67 13.59
C LYS A 52 12.48 10.66 14.20
N ALA A 53 11.52 11.26 13.51
CA ALA A 53 10.13 11.27 13.93
C ALA A 53 9.56 9.84 14.10
N LEU A 54 9.91 8.91 13.20
CA LEU A 54 9.53 7.52 13.34
C LEU A 54 10.09 6.87 14.61
N LYS A 55 11.37 7.09 14.93
CA LYS A 55 11.99 6.55 16.16
C LYS A 55 11.35 7.09 17.43
N GLU A 56 10.94 8.36 17.41
CA GLU A 56 10.27 9.01 18.55
C GLU A 56 8.83 8.48 18.72
N ALA A 57 8.17 8.13 17.63
CA ALA A 57 6.78 7.64 17.62
C ALA A 57 6.65 6.14 17.95
N VAL A 58 7.71 5.35 17.71
CA VAL A 58 7.69 3.89 17.89
C VAL A 58 7.99 3.54 19.35
N GLY A 59 7.11 2.72 19.96
CA GLY A 59 7.26 2.25 21.34
C GLY A 59 6.74 0.83 21.56
N GLU A 60 6.70 0.39 22.82
CA GLU A 60 6.18 -0.92 23.21
C GLU A 60 4.68 -1.10 22.93
N ASP A 61 3.96 0.00 22.79
CA ASP A 61 2.54 0.07 22.48
C ASP A 61 2.24 0.13 20.96
N THR A 62 3.29 0.16 20.14
CA THR A 62 3.16 0.13 18.67
C THR A 62 2.72 -1.25 18.18
N ALA A 63 1.53 -1.33 17.61
CA ALA A 63 1.04 -2.54 16.97
C ALA A 63 1.62 -2.72 15.56
N ALA A 64 1.62 -1.65 14.76
CA ALA A 64 2.20 -1.69 13.42
C ALA A 64 2.46 -0.29 12.84
N LEU A 65 3.21 -0.27 11.73
CA LEU A 65 3.27 0.82 10.75
C LEU A 65 2.43 0.42 9.53
N MET A 66 1.57 1.32 9.04
CA MET A 66 0.89 1.19 7.74
C MET A 66 1.57 2.11 6.73
N LEU A 67 2.15 1.54 5.68
CA LEU A 67 2.95 2.27 4.70
C LEU A 67 2.54 1.91 3.27
N THR A 68 2.26 2.93 2.48
CA THR A 68 2.15 2.83 1.01
C THR A 68 3.54 3.02 0.42
N ASN A 69 4.02 2.07 -0.39
CA ASN A 69 5.35 2.20 -1.00
C ASN A 69 5.38 1.55 -2.40
N PRO A 70 5.51 2.33 -3.49
CA PRO A 70 5.68 3.80 -3.53
C PRO A 70 4.51 4.55 -2.87
N ASN A 71 4.83 5.72 -2.29
CA ASN A 71 3.82 6.54 -1.61
C ASN A 71 2.92 7.30 -2.61
N THR A 72 1.94 8.05 -2.11
CA THR A 72 0.99 8.84 -2.92
C THR A 72 1.62 10.04 -3.64
N LEU A 73 2.89 10.32 -3.38
CA LEU A 73 3.69 11.34 -4.08
C LEU A 73 4.47 10.75 -5.27
N GLY A 74 4.31 9.45 -5.53
CA GLY A 74 5.05 8.72 -6.54
C GLY A 74 6.49 8.37 -6.15
N LEU A 75 6.82 8.35 -4.87
CA LEU A 75 8.18 8.17 -4.37
C LEU A 75 8.36 6.83 -3.67
N LEU A 76 9.40 6.10 -4.05
CA LEU A 76 9.85 4.94 -3.28
C LEU A 76 10.67 5.43 -2.08
N ASP A 77 10.36 4.95 -0.88
CA ASP A 77 11.11 5.34 0.31
C ASP A 77 12.54 4.77 0.28
N GLU A 78 13.52 5.66 0.32
CA GLU A 78 14.95 5.31 0.21
C GLU A 78 15.46 4.55 1.44
N HIS A 79 14.73 4.62 2.55
CA HIS A 79 15.13 4.05 3.83
C HIS A 79 14.24 2.89 4.29
N ILE A 80 13.51 2.28 3.38
CA ILE A 80 12.49 1.27 3.70
C ILE A 80 13.00 0.15 4.63
N LEU A 81 14.20 -0.36 4.42
CA LEU A 81 14.78 -1.40 5.28
C LEU A 81 15.08 -0.90 6.70
N LYS A 82 15.45 0.38 6.86
CA LYS A 82 15.65 0.99 8.17
C LYS A 82 14.30 1.19 8.87
N ILE A 83 13.30 1.66 8.14
CA ILE A 83 11.93 1.87 8.64
C ILE A 83 11.36 0.56 9.19
N THR A 84 11.37 -0.50 8.40
CA THR A 84 10.84 -1.81 8.82
C THR A 84 11.62 -2.38 10.01
N SER A 85 12.94 -2.20 10.03
CA SER A 85 13.79 -2.62 11.15
C SER A 85 13.48 -1.88 12.44
N ILE A 86 13.22 -0.55 12.41
CA ILE A 86 12.84 0.24 13.58
C ILE A 86 11.57 -0.32 14.21
N VAL A 87 10.53 -0.53 13.40
CA VAL A 87 9.24 -1.03 13.86
C VAL A 87 9.34 -2.46 14.41
N HIS A 88 10.09 -3.33 13.73
CA HIS A 88 10.29 -4.72 14.17
C HIS A 88 11.08 -4.80 15.49
N LYS A 89 12.10 -3.96 15.68
CA LYS A 89 12.87 -3.91 16.95
C LYS A 89 11.99 -3.55 18.14
N ALA A 90 10.97 -2.73 17.94
CA ALA A 90 9.99 -2.41 18.97
C ALA A 90 8.91 -3.51 19.12
N GLY A 91 8.93 -4.57 18.31
CA GLY A 91 7.95 -5.67 18.33
C GLY A 91 6.68 -5.41 17.54
N GLY A 92 6.59 -4.29 16.82
CA GLY A 92 5.49 -3.98 15.90
C GLY A 92 5.57 -4.78 14.59
N LEU A 93 4.52 -4.73 13.81
CA LEU A 93 4.43 -5.31 12.47
C LEU A 93 4.45 -4.21 11.40
N VAL A 94 4.70 -4.57 10.14
CA VAL A 94 4.66 -3.63 9.02
C VAL A 94 3.65 -4.08 7.98
N TYR A 95 2.69 -3.19 7.71
CA TYR A 95 1.63 -3.40 6.72
C TYR A 95 1.96 -2.63 5.44
N TYR A 96 1.95 -3.33 4.32
CA TYR A 96 2.13 -2.77 2.98
C TYR A 96 0.78 -2.43 2.36
N ASP A 97 0.55 -1.16 2.11
CA ASP A 97 -0.52 -0.72 1.23
C ASP A 97 -0.04 -0.83 -0.22
N GLY A 98 -0.54 -1.84 -0.92
CA GLY A 98 -0.19 -2.15 -2.30
C GLY A 98 -0.98 -1.37 -3.34
N ALA A 99 -1.54 -0.21 -2.99
CA ALA A 99 -2.29 0.63 -3.93
C ALA A 99 -1.45 1.04 -5.16
N ASN A 100 -0.14 1.24 -4.97
CA ASN A 100 0.81 1.67 -6.00
C ASN A 100 1.74 0.53 -6.48
N LEU A 101 1.30 -0.72 -6.37
CA LEU A 101 2.08 -1.89 -6.79
C LEU A 101 2.43 -1.89 -8.28
N ASN A 102 1.64 -1.23 -9.12
CA ASN A 102 1.84 -1.12 -10.56
C ASN A 102 3.21 -0.54 -10.98
N ALA A 103 3.88 0.20 -10.08
CA ALA A 103 5.23 0.70 -10.31
C ALA A 103 6.35 -0.33 -10.01
N VAL A 104 6.03 -1.43 -9.34
CA VAL A 104 7.04 -2.35 -8.78
C VAL A 104 6.74 -3.83 -9.01
N MET A 105 5.69 -4.15 -9.78
CA MET A 105 5.34 -5.54 -10.10
C MET A 105 6.50 -6.25 -10.80
N GLY A 106 6.80 -7.47 -10.36
CA GLY A 106 7.88 -8.27 -10.94
C GLY A 106 9.30 -7.77 -10.62
N VAL A 107 9.43 -6.62 -9.93
CA VAL A 107 10.71 -6.01 -9.55
C VAL A 107 10.97 -6.13 -8.05
N ILE A 108 9.98 -5.81 -7.22
CA ILE A 108 10.11 -5.84 -5.77
C ILE A 108 9.10 -6.82 -5.16
N ARG A 109 9.58 -7.59 -4.19
CA ARG A 109 8.72 -8.41 -3.32
C ARG A 109 8.62 -7.73 -1.95
N PRO A 110 7.44 -7.23 -1.54
CA PRO A 110 7.30 -6.49 -0.28
C PRO A 110 7.78 -7.26 0.96
N GLY A 111 7.65 -8.58 0.97
CA GLY A 111 8.14 -9.43 2.06
C GLY A 111 9.65 -9.36 2.28
N ASP A 112 10.44 -9.14 1.22
CA ASP A 112 11.91 -9.00 1.30
C ASP A 112 12.30 -7.64 1.88
N LEU A 113 11.45 -6.63 1.76
CA LEU A 113 11.61 -5.31 2.36
C LEU A 113 11.16 -5.25 3.83
N GLY A 114 10.74 -6.38 4.41
CA GLY A 114 10.35 -6.46 5.81
C GLY A 114 8.84 -6.32 6.07
N PHE A 115 7.99 -6.18 5.06
CA PHE A 115 6.54 -6.14 5.27
C PHE A 115 6.00 -7.49 5.76
N ASP A 116 5.10 -7.46 6.73
CA ASP A 116 4.49 -8.65 7.35
C ASP A 116 3.13 -8.99 6.76
N VAL A 117 2.38 -7.97 6.36
CA VAL A 117 1.06 -8.06 5.72
C VAL A 117 1.05 -7.16 4.50
N VAL A 118 0.46 -7.63 3.42
CA VAL A 118 0.25 -6.82 2.21
C VAL A 118 -1.21 -6.91 1.78
N HIS A 119 -1.76 -5.82 1.25
CA HIS A 119 -2.96 -5.89 0.44
C HIS A 119 -2.68 -5.37 -0.96
N LEU A 120 -3.38 -5.90 -1.95
CA LEU A 120 -3.26 -5.52 -3.35
C LEU A 120 -4.62 -5.09 -3.86
N ASN A 121 -4.66 -3.93 -4.53
CA ASN A 121 -5.88 -3.44 -5.16
C ASN A 121 -5.99 -3.97 -6.59
N LEU A 122 -6.91 -4.92 -6.84
CA LEU A 122 -7.12 -5.47 -8.18
C LEU A 122 -7.64 -4.41 -9.15
N HIS A 123 -8.46 -3.49 -8.65
CA HIS A 123 -9.04 -2.37 -9.39
C HIS A 123 -8.08 -1.20 -9.68
N LYS A 124 -6.82 -1.31 -9.28
CA LYS A 124 -5.74 -0.36 -9.62
C LYS A 124 -4.68 -1.05 -10.48
N THR A 125 -3.93 -1.97 -9.90
CA THR A 125 -2.75 -2.59 -10.49
C THR A 125 -3.07 -3.61 -11.58
N PHE A 126 -4.23 -4.30 -11.51
CA PHE A 126 -4.52 -5.46 -12.36
C PHE A 126 -5.62 -5.18 -13.41
N SER A 127 -5.67 -3.96 -13.91
CA SER A 127 -6.53 -3.55 -15.04
C SER A 127 -8.02 -3.89 -14.88
N THR A 128 -8.55 -3.69 -13.65
CA THR A 128 -9.97 -3.88 -13.37
C THR A 128 -10.61 -2.61 -12.82
N PRO A 129 -10.67 -1.52 -13.62
CA PRO A 129 -11.17 -0.22 -13.16
C PRO A 129 -12.60 -0.33 -12.64
N HIS A 130 -12.91 0.41 -11.55
CA HIS A 130 -14.21 0.38 -10.89
C HIS A 130 -15.09 1.60 -11.19
N GLY A 131 -14.66 2.50 -12.11
CA GLY A 131 -15.48 3.62 -12.54
C GLY A 131 -15.79 4.65 -11.45
N GLY A 132 -14.83 4.90 -10.55
CA GLY A 132 -14.99 5.95 -9.52
C GLY A 132 -15.90 5.56 -8.34
N GLY A 133 -15.99 4.29 -7.99
CA GLY A 133 -16.79 3.82 -6.83
C GLY A 133 -17.59 2.55 -7.09
N GLY A 134 -17.43 1.94 -8.26
CA GLY A 134 -18.01 0.64 -8.58
C GLY A 134 -17.25 -0.54 -7.94
N PRO A 135 -17.41 -1.76 -8.48
CA PRO A 135 -16.91 -2.98 -7.85
C PRO A 135 -15.38 -3.00 -7.81
N GLY A 136 -14.80 -2.96 -6.63
CA GLY A 136 -13.39 -3.20 -6.37
C GLY A 136 -13.17 -4.56 -5.74
N SER A 137 -11.93 -5.02 -5.70
CA SER A 137 -11.52 -6.21 -4.96
C SER A 137 -10.06 -6.11 -4.56
N GLY A 138 -9.64 -6.93 -3.59
CA GLY A 138 -8.27 -6.99 -3.13
C GLY A 138 -7.88 -8.36 -2.65
N ALA A 139 -6.59 -8.67 -2.76
CA ALA A 139 -5.98 -9.86 -2.20
C ALA A 139 -5.13 -9.46 -0.98
N ILE A 140 -5.08 -10.33 0.02
CA ILE A 140 -4.23 -10.18 1.20
C ILE A 140 -3.19 -11.28 1.20
N GLY A 141 -1.93 -10.87 1.34
CA GLY A 141 -0.80 -11.76 1.63
C GLY A 141 -0.20 -11.45 3.00
N CYS A 142 0.42 -12.44 3.64
CA CYS A 142 1.11 -12.21 4.89
C CYS A 142 2.23 -13.22 5.12
N LYS A 143 3.15 -12.90 6.05
CA LYS A 143 4.14 -13.86 6.52
C LYS A 143 3.47 -15.04 7.22
N LYS A 144 4.10 -16.21 7.17
CA LYS A 144 3.59 -17.50 7.69
C LYS A 144 3.06 -17.40 9.14
N LYS A 145 3.72 -16.64 10.01
CA LYS A 145 3.31 -16.43 11.41
C LYS A 145 1.91 -15.84 11.57
N LEU A 146 1.40 -15.15 10.53
CA LEU A 146 0.11 -14.46 10.53
C LEU A 146 -0.98 -15.22 9.78
N ALA A 147 -0.62 -16.25 9.01
CA ALA A 147 -1.54 -16.94 8.10
C ALA A 147 -2.76 -17.56 8.81
N LYS A 148 -2.58 -18.04 10.04
CA LYS A 148 -3.68 -18.64 10.82
C LYS A 148 -4.77 -17.64 11.21
N PHE A 149 -4.48 -16.34 11.18
CA PHE A 149 -5.41 -15.25 11.51
C PHE A 149 -6.14 -14.68 10.29
N LEU A 150 -5.83 -15.15 9.08
CA LEU A 150 -6.54 -14.70 7.87
C LEU A 150 -8.04 -15.01 7.94
N PRO A 151 -8.87 -14.25 7.20
CA PRO A 151 -10.32 -14.51 7.18
C PRO A 151 -10.69 -15.94 6.80
N ASN A 152 -11.75 -16.46 7.40
CA ASN A 152 -12.37 -17.74 7.06
C ASN A 152 -13.46 -17.58 5.99
N PRO A 153 -13.69 -18.64 5.18
CA PRO A 153 -12.84 -19.80 4.99
C PRO A 153 -11.70 -19.52 4.00
N THR A 154 -10.65 -20.33 4.07
CA THR A 154 -9.61 -20.40 3.03
C THR A 154 -9.83 -21.64 2.15
N VAL A 155 -9.23 -21.66 0.96
CA VAL A 155 -9.31 -22.82 0.07
C VAL A 155 -8.12 -23.74 0.32
N GLY A 156 -8.40 -25.01 0.59
CA GLY A 156 -7.42 -26.08 0.67
C GLY A 156 -7.53 -27.04 -0.51
N VAL A 157 -6.45 -27.80 -0.76
CA VAL A 157 -6.42 -28.87 -1.76
C VAL A 157 -5.97 -30.18 -1.08
N LYS A 158 -6.72 -31.27 -1.28
CA LYS A 158 -6.37 -32.61 -0.83
C LYS A 158 -6.68 -33.62 -1.92
N ARG A 159 -5.68 -34.38 -2.35
CA ARG A 159 -5.80 -35.37 -3.44
C ARG A 159 -6.49 -34.82 -4.70
N GLY A 160 -6.09 -33.60 -5.13
CA GLY A 160 -6.65 -32.93 -6.31
C GLY A 160 -8.06 -32.34 -6.13
N LYS A 161 -8.70 -32.47 -4.98
CA LYS A 161 -10.01 -31.89 -4.69
C LYS A 161 -9.88 -30.65 -3.83
N TYR A 162 -10.58 -29.59 -4.22
CA TYR A 162 -10.66 -28.34 -3.46
C TYR A 162 -11.71 -28.47 -2.34
N PHE A 163 -11.42 -27.85 -1.21
CA PHE A 163 -12.35 -27.78 -0.08
C PHE A 163 -12.17 -26.47 0.68
N PHE A 164 -13.21 -26.03 1.38
CA PHE A 164 -13.11 -24.91 2.30
C PHE A 164 -12.50 -25.37 3.62
N LYS A 165 -11.58 -24.55 4.12
CA LYS A 165 -10.87 -24.79 5.38
C LYS A 165 -11.05 -23.61 6.30
N ASP A 166 -11.48 -23.86 7.53
CA ASP A 166 -11.55 -22.88 8.60
C ASP A 166 -10.33 -23.01 9.53
N SER A 167 -9.83 -21.86 9.97
CA SER A 167 -8.83 -21.78 11.04
C SER A 167 -9.53 -21.32 12.33
N PRO A 168 -9.34 -22.00 13.46
CA PRO A 168 -9.92 -21.58 14.74
C PRO A 168 -9.34 -20.26 15.25
N ASP A 169 -8.12 -19.92 14.82
CA ASP A 169 -7.46 -18.65 15.17
C ASP A 169 -7.86 -17.48 14.26
N SER A 170 -8.63 -17.73 13.20
CA SER A 170 -9.03 -16.72 12.22
C SER A 170 -9.72 -15.51 12.87
N ILE A 171 -9.66 -14.35 12.20
CA ILE A 171 -10.49 -13.19 12.53
C ILE A 171 -11.97 -13.40 12.17
N GLY A 172 -12.32 -14.56 11.62
CA GLY A 172 -13.67 -14.87 11.20
C GLY A 172 -13.97 -14.46 9.76
N LYS A 173 -15.24 -14.44 9.42
CA LYS A 173 -15.74 -14.08 8.09
C LYS A 173 -15.83 -12.57 7.95
N VAL A 174 -15.10 -11.98 7.01
CA VAL A 174 -15.06 -10.51 6.82
C VAL A 174 -16.11 -10.03 5.82
N LYS A 175 -16.44 -10.86 4.82
CA LYS A 175 -17.41 -10.58 3.77
C LYS A 175 -18.41 -11.73 3.62
N ALA A 176 -19.61 -11.43 3.15
CA ALA A 176 -20.61 -12.45 2.83
C ALA A 176 -20.18 -13.35 1.66
N PHE A 177 -19.39 -12.81 0.73
CA PHE A 177 -18.79 -13.52 -0.39
C PHE A 177 -17.29 -13.22 -0.48
N TYR A 178 -16.58 -13.84 -1.42
CA TYR A 178 -15.10 -13.78 -1.55
C TYR A 178 -14.62 -12.56 -2.35
N GLY A 179 -15.30 -11.45 -2.28
CA GLY A 179 -15.06 -10.26 -3.08
C GLY A 179 -15.89 -10.26 -4.35
N ASN A 180 -15.57 -9.37 -5.28
CA ASN A 180 -16.24 -9.28 -6.57
C ASN A 180 -15.63 -10.30 -7.54
N PHE A 181 -16.32 -11.41 -7.77
CA PHE A 181 -15.81 -12.54 -8.57
C PHE A 181 -15.32 -12.12 -9.97
N LEU A 182 -16.10 -11.31 -10.70
CA LEU A 182 -15.71 -10.86 -12.04
C LEU A 182 -14.47 -9.97 -12.02
N VAL A 183 -14.24 -9.19 -10.98
CA VAL A 183 -13.00 -8.40 -10.79
C VAL A 183 -11.81 -9.33 -10.61
N VAL A 184 -11.96 -10.39 -9.79
CA VAL A 184 -10.92 -11.40 -9.60
C VAL A 184 -10.60 -12.13 -10.90
N LEU A 185 -11.64 -12.52 -11.66
CA LEU A 185 -11.48 -13.22 -12.94
C LEU A 185 -10.77 -12.34 -13.99
N ARG A 186 -11.12 -11.06 -14.08
CA ARG A 186 -10.46 -10.11 -14.99
C ARG A 186 -9.00 -9.87 -14.60
N ALA A 187 -8.71 -9.71 -13.31
CA ALA A 187 -7.33 -9.60 -12.82
C ALA A 187 -6.52 -10.86 -13.14
N TYR A 188 -7.12 -12.04 -12.99
CA TYR A 188 -6.49 -13.31 -13.36
C TYR A 188 -6.18 -13.40 -14.85
N ALA A 189 -7.14 -13.02 -15.72
CA ALA A 189 -6.94 -12.96 -17.17
C ALA A 189 -5.82 -12.00 -17.54
N TYR A 190 -5.75 -10.81 -16.91
CA TYR A 190 -4.68 -9.84 -17.10
C TYR A 190 -3.30 -10.43 -16.77
N ILE A 191 -3.18 -11.11 -15.61
CA ILE A 191 -1.94 -11.77 -15.21
C ILE A 191 -1.52 -12.85 -16.18
N LEU A 192 -2.46 -13.68 -16.65
CA LEU A 192 -2.19 -14.74 -17.64
C LEU A 192 -1.77 -14.17 -19.00
N THR A 193 -2.39 -13.07 -19.43
CA THR A 193 -2.09 -12.42 -20.71
C THR A 193 -0.68 -11.85 -20.73
N LEU A 194 -0.28 -11.16 -19.66
CA LEU A 194 1.04 -10.53 -19.60
C LEU A 194 2.17 -11.54 -19.26
N GLY A 195 1.86 -12.55 -18.46
CA GLY A 195 2.87 -13.47 -17.96
C GLY A 195 3.90 -12.78 -17.08
N LYS A 196 4.99 -13.48 -16.79
CA LYS A 196 6.05 -13.00 -15.89
C LYS A 196 6.79 -11.79 -16.48
N GLU A 197 7.12 -11.86 -17.73
CA GLU A 197 7.89 -10.83 -18.45
C GLU A 197 7.04 -9.57 -18.63
N GLY A 198 5.82 -9.70 -19.15
CA GLY A 198 4.95 -8.57 -19.44
C GLY A 198 4.48 -7.82 -18.18
N ILE A 199 4.31 -8.51 -17.04
CA ILE A 199 4.03 -7.84 -15.75
C ILE A 199 5.19 -6.93 -15.35
N ARG A 200 6.42 -7.38 -15.47
CA ARG A 200 7.61 -6.60 -15.16
C ARG A 200 7.75 -5.43 -16.14
N GLU A 201 7.62 -5.69 -17.42
CA GLU A 201 7.69 -4.68 -18.47
C GLU A 201 6.64 -3.59 -18.28
N ALA A 202 5.41 -3.94 -17.90
CA ALA A 202 4.36 -2.96 -17.59
C ALA A 202 4.77 -2.00 -16.45
N SER A 203 5.41 -2.51 -15.40
CA SER A 203 5.92 -1.67 -14.31
C SER A 203 7.10 -0.79 -14.74
N GLU A 204 8.05 -1.34 -15.46
CA GLU A 204 9.22 -0.59 -15.96
C GLU A 204 8.78 0.53 -16.91
N ASN A 205 7.85 0.26 -17.82
CA ASN A 205 7.29 1.26 -18.74
C ASN A 205 6.47 2.33 -18.00
N ALA A 206 5.72 1.97 -16.96
CA ALA A 206 5.00 2.95 -16.15
C ALA A 206 5.97 3.96 -15.49
N VAL A 207 7.07 3.47 -14.93
CA VAL A 207 8.10 4.32 -14.31
C VAL A 207 8.84 5.16 -15.37
N LEU A 208 9.20 4.58 -16.50
CA LEU A 208 9.85 5.29 -17.60
C LEU A 208 8.98 6.43 -18.12
N ASN A 209 7.72 6.15 -18.42
CA ASN A 209 6.77 7.13 -18.95
C ASN A 209 6.52 8.29 -17.97
N ALA A 210 6.38 7.99 -16.68
CA ALA A 210 6.20 9.03 -15.67
C ALA A 210 7.43 9.95 -15.57
N ASN A 211 8.65 9.40 -15.58
CA ASN A 211 9.87 10.20 -15.54
C ASN A 211 10.11 10.96 -16.84
N TYR A 212 9.79 10.38 -18.00
CA TYR A 212 9.87 11.08 -19.29
C TYR A 212 8.94 12.30 -19.30
N LEU A 213 7.67 12.12 -18.92
CA LEU A 213 6.71 13.22 -18.81
C LEU A 213 7.18 14.26 -17.79
N ARG A 214 7.67 13.86 -16.62
CA ARG A 214 8.20 14.75 -15.59
C ARG A 214 9.31 15.66 -16.13
N VAL A 215 10.22 15.12 -16.92
CA VAL A 215 11.32 15.91 -17.53
C VAL A 215 10.79 16.88 -18.58
N LEU A 216 9.86 16.46 -19.43
CA LEU A 216 9.27 17.32 -20.45
C LEU A 216 8.47 18.49 -19.86
N ILE A 217 7.83 18.29 -18.71
CA ILE A 217 6.96 19.30 -18.10
C ILE A 217 7.70 20.23 -17.11
N ALA A 218 8.88 19.82 -16.65
CA ALA A 218 9.70 20.55 -15.67
C ALA A 218 10.04 22.02 -16.07
N PRO A 219 10.22 22.39 -17.35
CA PRO A 219 10.41 23.78 -17.74
C PRO A 219 9.21 24.68 -17.49
N TYR A 220 8.01 24.12 -17.40
CA TYR A 220 6.75 24.87 -17.30
C TYR A 220 6.17 24.86 -15.88
N PHE A 221 6.38 23.76 -15.13
CA PHE A 221 5.79 23.57 -13.82
C PHE A 221 6.82 23.00 -12.83
N LYS A 222 6.77 23.50 -11.60
CA LYS A 222 7.61 22.99 -10.52
C LYS A 222 7.13 21.62 -10.05
N THR A 223 8.00 20.62 -10.07
CA THR A 223 7.75 19.35 -9.40
C THR A 223 7.83 19.50 -7.88
N ALA A 224 6.94 18.87 -7.14
CA ALA A 224 6.93 18.94 -5.69
C ALA A 224 8.24 18.39 -5.07
N PHE A 225 8.81 17.39 -5.71
CA PHE A 225 10.10 16.77 -5.29
C PHE A 225 11.01 16.63 -6.51
N ASP A 226 12.23 17.18 -6.40
CA ASP A 226 13.25 17.05 -7.46
C ASP A 226 14.04 15.76 -7.28
N ARG A 227 13.42 14.65 -7.67
CA ARG A 227 14.02 13.32 -7.71
C ARG A 227 13.27 12.42 -8.68
N THR A 228 13.91 11.31 -9.07
CA THR A 228 13.27 10.27 -9.88
C THR A 228 12.00 9.80 -9.16
N CYS A 229 10.89 9.81 -9.88
CA CYS A 229 9.61 9.29 -9.41
C CYS A 229 9.42 7.84 -9.86
N MET A 230 8.42 7.18 -9.29
CA MET A 230 7.95 5.87 -9.73
C MET A 230 6.93 6.06 -10.87
N HIS A 231 5.70 5.62 -10.74
CA HIS A 231 4.69 5.66 -11.80
C HIS A 231 3.89 6.97 -11.88
N GLU A 232 4.10 7.88 -10.96
CA GLU A 232 3.40 9.16 -10.85
C GLU A 232 4.31 10.20 -10.20
N PHE A 233 3.94 11.48 -10.31
CA PHE A 233 4.61 12.59 -9.65
C PHE A 233 3.62 13.73 -9.39
N VAL A 234 3.98 14.63 -8.49
CA VAL A 234 3.15 15.79 -8.12
C VAL A 234 3.77 17.06 -8.66
N LEU A 235 2.94 17.88 -9.29
CA LEU A 235 3.26 19.24 -9.72
C LEU A 235 2.69 20.24 -8.74
N SER A 236 3.44 21.33 -8.46
CA SER A 236 2.92 22.50 -7.77
C SER A 236 2.51 23.54 -8.80
N LEU A 237 1.27 24.01 -8.72
CA LEU A 237 0.75 25.13 -9.49
C LEU A 237 0.72 26.43 -8.67
N GLU A 238 1.38 26.48 -7.51
CA GLU A 238 1.38 27.62 -6.60
C GLU A 238 1.80 28.91 -7.31
N LYS A 239 2.99 28.91 -7.92
CA LYS A 239 3.51 30.06 -8.68
C LYS A 239 2.61 30.43 -9.87
N PHE A 240 2.11 29.44 -10.60
CA PHE A 240 1.20 29.68 -11.72
C PHE A 240 -0.11 30.31 -11.26
N HIS A 241 -0.63 29.88 -10.12
CA HIS A 241 -1.82 30.46 -9.51
C HIS A 241 -1.59 31.92 -9.05
N GLU A 242 -0.45 32.20 -8.42
CA GLU A 242 -0.07 33.58 -8.02
C GLU A 242 0.02 34.55 -9.22
N GLU A 243 0.57 34.10 -10.35
CA GLU A 243 0.77 34.92 -11.55
C GLU A 243 -0.50 35.07 -12.39
N THR A 244 -1.39 34.07 -12.41
CA THR A 244 -2.52 34.03 -13.37
C THR A 244 -3.90 33.96 -12.73
N GLY A 245 -3.98 33.68 -11.45
CA GLY A 245 -5.23 33.38 -10.73
C GLY A 245 -5.83 31.99 -11.05
N VAL A 246 -5.22 31.20 -11.95
CA VAL A 246 -5.71 29.87 -12.36
C VAL A 246 -5.28 28.82 -11.34
N SER A 247 -6.25 28.14 -10.74
CA SER A 247 -5.98 27.10 -9.73
C SER A 247 -5.69 25.74 -10.36
N ALA A 248 -5.11 24.81 -9.56
CA ALA A 248 -4.94 23.41 -9.96
C ALA A 248 -6.27 22.75 -10.32
N MET A 249 -7.38 23.16 -9.68
CA MET A 249 -8.72 22.67 -9.99
C MET A 249 -9.21 23.14 -11.36
N ASP A 250 -8.87 24.36 -11.75
CA ASP A 250 -9.23 24.89 -13.08
C ASP A 250 -8.51 24.12 -14.17
N VAL A 251 -7.22 23.87 -14.00
CA VAL A 251 -6.42 23.03 -14.92
C VAL A 251 -6.95 21.59 -14.99
N ALA A 252 -7.39 21.02 -13.87
CA ALA A 252 -7.93 19.65 -13.85
C ALA A 252 -9.31 19.53 -14.51
N LYS A 253 -10.04 20.65 -14.66
CA LYS A 253 -11.36 20.67 -15.32
C LYS A 253 -11.28 20.98 -16.82
N ALA A 254 -10.22 21.61 -17.28
CA ALA A 254 -9.98 21.93 -18.68
C ALA A 254 -9.54 20.69 -19.49
#